data_bbb614521541b274e55760cfc470f032
#
_entry.id   bbb614521541b274e55760cfc470f032
#
_cell.length_a   1.000
_cell.length_b   1.000
_cell.length_c   1.000
_cell.angle_alpha   90.00
_cell.angle_beta   90.00
_cell.angle_gamma   90.00
#
_symmetry.space_group_name_H-M   'P 1'
#
loop_
_entity.id
_entity.type
_entity.pdbx_description
1 polymer ?
#
loop_
_entity_poly.entity_id
_entity_poly.type
_entity_poly.pdbx_seq_one_letter_code
_entity_poly.pdbx_strand_id
1 'polypeptide(L)'
;IARDPGSGLLLPAVKIGTFSSVGTPYQGMTIYNEKLLKLPPVQIGPRIGLAWDVFGNGKTAVRAGAGMYFDRFADDHVLQSRELPPLVLQPIANYTTITNLAATPLSLSPVNVQFLNRDFRPPAVYNWSLGVQQNIGFGTVVDIAYVGNQQRHLLVSRNLNAVRYGTNFLSTSRDATTFTAANPTGNPLPANFLRPIQGYGDIIYKDFAATGNYNGLQVQVNKRFS
;
A
#
# COMPACT_ATOMS: atom_id res chain seq x y z
N ILE A 1 -21.04 13.04 13.40
CA ILE A 1 -20.56 14.42 13.53
C ILE A 1 -20.29 14.64 14.99
N ALA A 2 -19.06 14.93 15.31
CA ALA A 2 -18.63 15.11 16.68
C ALA A 2 -18.94 16.55 17.13
N ARG A 3 -20.20 16.80 17.36
CA ARG A 3 -20.66 18.01 18.05
C ARG A 3 -21.16 17.65 19.45
N ASP A 4 -20.89 18.53 20.36
CA ASP A 4 -21.49 18.42 21.69
C ASP A 4 -23.01 18.54 21.57
N PRO A 5 -23.80 17.57 22.03
CA PRO A 5 -25.25 17.59 21.91
C PRO A 5 -25.91 18.78 22.62
N GLY A 6 -25.27 19.29 23.67
CA GLY A 6 -25.83 20.39 24.46
C GLY A 6 -25.53 21.79 23.89
N SER A 7 -24.30 22.00 23.43
CA SER A 7 -23.84 23.31 22.96
C SER A 7 -23.81 23.44 21.44
N GLY A 8 -23.94 22.36 20.69
CA GLY A 8 -23.80 22.34 19.24
C GLY A 8 -22.37 22.62 18.73
N LEU A 9 -21.43 22.88 19.63
CA LEU A 9 -20.04 23.16 19.29
C LEU A 9 -19.31 21.91 18.80
N LEU A 10 -18.35 22.11 17.90
CA LEU A 10 -17.46 21.03 17.48
C LEU A 10 -16.65 20.53 18.67
N LEU A 11 -16.69 19.22 18.89
CA LEU A 11 -15.83 18.60 19.86
C LEU A 11 -14.37 18.68 19.39
N PRO A 12 -13.41 18.94 20.29
CA PRO A 12 -12.00 18.86 19.96
C PRO A 12 -11.67 17.51 19.33
N ALA A 13 -10.73 17.49 18.37
CA ALA A 13 -10.31 16.26 17.70
C ALA A 13 -9.90 15.15 18.70
N VAL A 14 -9.38 15.54 19.86
CA VAL A 14 -9.06 14.66 20.97
C VAL A 14 -10.28 13.90 21.53
N LYS A 15 -11.49 14.44 21.39
CA LYS A 15 -12.73 13.78 21.81
C LYS A 15 -13.42 13.00 20.70
N ILE A 16 -12.91 13.11 19.47
CA ILE A 16 -13.44 12.37 18.33
C ILE A 16 -12.68 11.06 18.25
N GLY A 17 -13.29 10.03 18.85
CA GLY A 17 -12.74 8.68 18.83
C GLY A 17 -11.39 8.56 19.50
N THR A 18 -11.26 9.20 20.63
CA THR A 18 -10.23 8.82 21.59
C THR A 18 -10.56 7.46 22.17
N PHE A 19 -9.55 6.75 22.60
CA PHE A 19 -9.75 5.59 23.46
C PHE A 19 -10.60 6.03 24.67
N SER A 20 -11.69 5.33 24.89
CA SER A 20 -12.56 5.62 26.02
C SER A 20 -11.77 5.51 27.32
N SER A 21 -11.93 6.48 28.20
CA SER A 21 -11.42 6.36 29.58
C SER A 21 -12.20 5.31 30.38
N VAL A 22 -13.36 4.90 29.86
CA VAL A 22 -14.23 3.87 30.43
C VAL A 22 -14.34 2.76 29.39
N GLY A 23 -13.68 1.62 29.63
CA GLY A 23 -13.67 0.50 28.73
C GLY A 23 -12.27 0.05 28.32
N THR A 24 -12.17 -0.74 27.27
CA THR A 24 -10.86 -1.19 26.79
C THR A 24 -10.12 -0.05 26.09
N PRO A 25 -8.83 0.16 26.37
CA PRO A 25 -8.05 1.22 25.71
C PRO A 25 -7.88 1.00 24.20
N TYR A 26 -8.38 -0.10 23.69
CA TYR A 26 -8.18 -0.54 22.30
C TYR A 26 -9.37 -0.26 21.39
N GLN A 27 -10.42 0.41 21.85
CA GLN A 27 -11.60 0.80 21.06
C GLN A 27 -12.17 -0.33 20.18
N GLY A 28 -12.28 -1.51 20.75
CA GLY A 28 -12.78 -2.70 20.04
C GLY A 28 -11.72 -3.45 19.23
N MET A 29 -10.48 -2.97 19.18
CA MET A 29 -9.38 -3.78 18.65
C MET A 29 -9.08 -4.93 19.61
N THR A 30 -8.83 -6.09 19.06
CA THR A 30 -8.42 -7.27 19.81
C THR A 30 -6.98 -7.64 19.51
N ILE A 31 -6.23 -8.02 20.54
CA ILE A 31 -4.89 -8.57 20.35
C ILE A 31 -5.05 -10.08 20.18
N TYR A 32 -4.66 -10.57 19.02
CA TYR A 32 -4.64 -12.01 18.76
C TYR A 32 -3.31 -12.61 19.19
N ASN A 33 -3.38 -13.69 19.96
CA ASN A 33 -2.20 -14.50 20.33
C ASN A 33 -1.75 -15.45 19.21
N GLU A 34 -2.30 -15.31 18.03
CA GLU A 34 -1.95 -16.12 16.88
C GLU A 34 -0.88 -15.46 16.00
N LYS A 35 -0.26 -16.25 15.14
CA LYS A 35 0.68 -15.73 14.16
C LYS A 35 0.02 -14.66 13.30
N LEU A 36 0.73 -13.56 13.13
CA LEU A 36 0.24 -12.42 12.35
C LEU A 36 -0.06 -12.79 10.88
N LEU A 37 0.76 -13.69 10.34
CA LEU A 37 0.62 -14.18 8.97
C LEU A 37 0.58 -15.71 8.97
N LYS A 38 -0.24 -16.28 8.12
CA LYS A 38 -0.15 -17.69 7.75
C LYS A 38 0.96 -17.82 6.73
N LEU A 39 2.05 -18.46 7.12
CA LEU A 39 3.15 -18.70 6.19
C LEU A 39 2.70 -19.68 5.10
N PRO A 40 3.02 -19.40 3.83
CA PRO A 40 2.70 -20.28 2.73
C PRO A 40 3.54 -21.57 2.81
N PRO A 41 3.13 -22.63 2.15
CA PRO A 41 3.95 -23.81 1.98
C PRO A 41 5.20 -23.47 1.16
N VAL A 42 6.09 -24.46 1.03
CA VAL A 42 7.30 -24.32 0.20
C VAL A 42 6.94 -23.82 -1.20
N GLN A 43 7.62 -22.79 -1.64
CA GLN A 43 7.43 -22.19 -2.96
C GLN A 43 8.39 -22.82 -3.96
N ILE A 44 7.85 -23.42 -5.01
CA ILE A 44 8.63 -24.04 -6.09
C ILE A 44 8.61 -23.09 -7.28
N GLY A 45 9.80 -22.59 -7.67
CA GLY A 45 9.99 -21.69 -8.81
C GLY A 45 10.57 -22.43 -10.02
N PRO A 46 9.74 -23.11 -10.86
CA PRO A 46 10.24 -23.81 -12.04
C PRO A 46 10.76 -22.82 -13.07
N ARG A 47 11.81 -23.27 -13.79
CA ARG A 47 12.42 -22.53 -14.89
C ARG A 47 12.74 -23.49 -16.00
N ILE A 48 12.44 -23.08 -17.23
CA ILE A 48 12.74 -23.85 -18.45
C ILE A 48 13.35 -22.92 -19.47
N GLY A 49 14.33 -23.42 -20.22
CA GLY A 49 14.96 -22.69 -21.31
C GLY A 49 15.26 -23.62 -22.47
N LEU A 50 15.13 -23.09 -23.67
CA LEU A 50 15.46 -23.74 -24.93
C LEU A 50 16.36 -22.83 -25.76
N ALA A 51 17.40 -23.41 -26.37
CA ALA A 51 18.18 -22.77 -27.42
C ALA A 51 18.35 -23.78 -28.53
N TRP A 52 17.92 -23.46 -29.74
CA TRP A 52 17.90 -24.35 -30.87
C TRP A 52 18.49 -23.67 -32.10
N ASP A 53 19.56 -24.27 -32.65
CA ASP A 53 20.06 -23.89 -33.97
C ASP A 53 19.24 -24.62 -35.06
N VAL A 54 18.35 -23.87 -35.71
CA VAL A 54 17.32 -24.43 -36.60
C VAL A 54 17.91 -25.23 -37.75
N PHE A 55 19.05 -24.78 -38.29
CA PHE A 55 19.67 -25.36 -39.47
C PHE A 55 21.03 -26.03 -39.19
N GLY A 56 21.48 -26.00 -37.94
CA GLY A 56 22.78 -26.57 -37.56
C GLY A 56 23.99 -25.83 -38.13
N ASN A 57 23.82 -24.59 -38.60
CA ASN A 57 24.86 -23.82 -39.27
C ASN A 57 25.26 -22.55 -38.50
N GLY A 58 24.76 -22.36 -37.30
CA GLY A 58 25.04 -21.23 -36.44
C GLY A 58 24.47 -19.89 -36.91
N LYS A 59 23.66 -19.89 -37.97
CA LYS A 59 23.09 -18.62 -38.52
C LYS A 59 21.74 -18.26 -37.95
N THR A 60 20.93 -19.26 -37.62
CA THR A 60 19.55 -19.04 -37.11
C THR A 60 19.39 -19.79 -35.80
N ALA A 61 19.20 -19.02 -34.72
CA ALA A 61 18.95 -19.58 -33.41
C ALA A 61 17.59 -19.13 -32.88
N VAL A 62 16.77 -20.08 -32.43
CA VAL A 62 15.55 -19.84 -31.70
C VAL A 62 15.84 -20.02 -30.22
N ARG A 63 15.44 -19.06 -29.40
CA ARG A 63 15.58 -19.10 -27.94
C ARG A 63 14.23 -18.90 -27.29
N ALA A 64 13.90 -19.74 -26.33
CA ALA A 64 12.71 -19.59 -25.54
C ALA A 64 13.04 -19.81 -24.08
N GLY A 65 12.37 -19.09 -23.22
CA GLY A 65 12.52 -19.24 -21.78
C GLY A 65 11.22 -18.91 -21.05
N ALA A 66 10.96 -19.64 -19.98
CA ALA A 66 9.90 -19.33 -19.04
C ALA A 66 10.34 -19.64 -17.62
N GLY A 67 9.84 -18.86 -16.67
CA GLY A 67 10.18 -19.07 -15.27
C GLY A 67 9.19 -18.43 -14.32
N MET A 68 9.07 -19.04 -13.15
CA MET A 68 8.29 -18.53 -12.04
C MET A 68 9.23 -18.16 -10.90
N TYR A 69 9.01 -17.00 -10.33
CA TYR A 69 9.82 -16.44 -9.27
C TYR A 69 8.90 -15.97 -8.15
N PHE A 70 9.34 -16.12 -6.91
CA PHE A 70 8.64 -15.64 -5.75
C PHE A 70 9.48 -14.59 -5.05
N ASP A 71 8.81 -13.55 -4.57
CA ASP A 71 9.43 -12.54 -3.75
C ASP A 71 9.19 -12.84 -2.27
N ARG A 72 10.13 -12.40 -1.45
CA ARG A 72 10.02 -12.49 -0.01
C ARG A 72 9.30 -11.25 0.52
N PHE A 73 8.36 -11.47 1.43
CA PHE A 73 7.72 -10.39 2.14
C PHE A 73 8.72 -9.61 3.01
N ALA A 74 8.75 -8.30 2.85
CA ALA A 74 9.62 -7.44 3.65
C ALA A 74 9.11 -7.32 5.08
N ASP A 75 9.98 -7.55 6.05
CA ASP A 75 9.66 -7.52 7.48
C ASP A 75 9.21 -6.14 7.96
N ASP A 76 9.59 -5.07 7.26
CA ASP A 76 9.20 -3.69 7.55
C ASP A 76 7.68 -3.50 7.68
N HIS A 77 6.90 -4.15 6.82
CA HIS A 77 5.45 -4.07 6.89
C HIS A 77 4.85 -4.69 8.16
N VAL A 78 5.52 -5.67 8.72
CA VAL A 78 5.15 -6.28 10.02
C VAL A 78 5.55 -5.36 11.15
N LEU A 79 6.77 -4.79 11.09
CA LEU A 79 7.28 -3.87 12.09
C LEU A 79 6.38 -2.63 12.21
N GLN A 80 6.01 -2.03 11.11
CA GLN A 80 5.10 -0.87 11.09
C GLN A 80 3.76 -1.16 11.78
N SER A 81 3.23 -2.37 11.68
CA SER A 81 2.00 -2.76 12.38
C SER A 81 2.19 -2.91 13.89
N ARG A 82 3.42 -3.17 14.36
CA ARG A 82 3.75 -3.32 15.78
C ARG A 82 3.96 -1.99 16.50
N GLU A 83 4.28 -0.95 15.75
CA GLU A 83 4.53 0.41 16.27
C GLU A 83 3.25 1.24 16.40
N LEU A 84 2.12 0.66 16.04
CA LEU A 84 0.81 1.31 16.05
C LEU A 84 -0.11 0.69 17.11
N PRO A 85 -1.19 1.39 17.48
CA PRO A 85 -2.20 0.81 18.34
C PRO A 85 -2.75 -0.52 17.79
N PRO A 86 -3.10 -1.48 18.66
CA PRO A 86 -3.20 -1.38 20.11
C PRO A 86 -1.89 -1.60 20.87
N LEU A 87 -0.79 -1.93 20.17
CA LEU A 87 0.45 -2.33 20.83
C LEU A 87 1.23 -1.13 21.39
N VAL A 88 1.20 -0.02 20.64
CA VAL A 88 1.89 1.22 21.03
C VAL A 88 0.89 2.38 20.97
N LEU A 89 0.77 3.12 22.06
CA LEU A 89 0.02 4.36 22.15
C LEU A 89 1.02 5.51 22.17
N GLN A 90 0.82 6.49 21.28
CA GLN A 90 1.68 7.67 21.18
C GLN A 90 0.87 8.92 21.58
N PRO A 91 0.79 9.27 22.87
CA PRO A 91 0.16 10.51 23.28
C PRO A 91 0.99 11.71 22.84
N ILE A 92 0.32 12.78 22.46
CA ILE A 92 0.96 14.01 21.98
C ILE A 92 0.77 15.13 22.97
N ALA A 93 1.86 15.79 23.36
CA ALA A 93 1.85 17.04 24.09
C ALA A 93 2.10 18.18 23.11
N ASN A 94 1.14 19.11 22.98
CA ASN A 94 1.27 20.27 22.12
C ASN A 94 1.51 21.52 22.98
N TYR A 95 2.22 22.51 22.43
CA TYR A 95 2.42 23.84 23.04
C TYR A 95 3.05 23.79 24.45
N THR A 96 3.99 22.88 24.66
CA THR A 96 4.69 22.71 25.94
C THR A 96 6.20 22.78 25.78
N THR A 97 6.92 22.97 26.87
CA THR A 97 8.39 22.89 26.95
C THR A 97 8.79 21.59 27.62
N ILE A 98 10.03 21.15 27.42
CA ILE A 98 10.56 19.93 28.05
C ILE A 98 10.43 19.98 29.58
N THR A 99 10.63 21.14 30.17
CA THR A 99 10.51 21.37 31.63
C THR A 99 9.09 21.21 32.14
N ASN A 100 8.08 21.50 31.32
CA ASN A 100 6.67 21.47 31.69
C ASN A 100 5.97 20.20 31.18
N LEU A 101 6.67 19.30 30.51
CA LEU A 101 6.08 18.13 29.88
C LEU A 101 5.31 17.24 30.88
N ALA A 102 5.84 17.06 32.08
CA ALA A 102 5.20 16.23 33.14
C ALA A 102 3.87 16.83 33.63
N ALA A 103 3.73 18.14 33.58
CA ALA A 103 2.51 18.85 34.00
C ALA A 103 1.52 19.09 32.85
N THR A 104 1.94 18.84 31.60
CA THR A 104 1.07 19.08 30.43
C THR A 104 0.12 17.93 30.23
N PRO A 105 -1.20 18.18 30.11
CA PRO A 105 -2.15 17.14 29.77
C PRO A 105 -1.81 16.52 28.40
N LEU A 106 -1.59 15.23 28.39
CA LEU A 106 -1.38 14.49 27.16
C LEU A 106 -2.71 14.28 26.43
N SER A 107 -2.75 14.61 25.15
CA SER A 107 -3.93 14.37 24.33
C SER A 107 -3.72 13.15 23.47
N LEU A 108 -4.71 12.27 23.43
CA LEU A 108 -4.82 11.20 22.47
C LEU A 108 -5.59 11.73 21.28
N SER A 109 -4.93 11.94 20.16
CA SER A 109 -5.58 12.25 18.88
C SER A 109 -6.07 10.95 18.21
N PRO A 110 -6.99 11.04 17.24
CA PRO A 110 -7.36 9.88 16.44
C PRO A 110 -6.12 9.23 15.83
N VAL A 111 -5.93 7.96 16.14
CA VAL A 111 -4.71 7.23 15.81
C VAL A 111 -4.82 6.56 14.44
N ASN A 112 -3.71 6.52 13.74
CA ASN A 112 -3.59 5.69 12.54
C ASN A 112 -3.39 4.24 12.94
N VAL A 113 -4.00 3.33 12.21
CA VAL A 113 -3.85 1.89 12.39
C VAL A 113 -3.53 1.22 11.07
N GLN A 114 -2.82 0.10 11.14
CA GLN A 114 -2.45 -0.67 9.98
C GLN A 114 -2.76 -2.14 10.22
N PHE A 115 -3.43 -2.74 9.27
CA PHE A 115 -3.75 -4.17 9.26
C PHE A 115 -3.13 -4.82 8.04
N LEU A 116 -2.71 -6.06 8.24
CA LEU A 116 -2.16 -6.90 7.20
C LEU A 116 -3.12 -8.06 6.95
N ASN A 117 -3.38 -8.38 5.68
CA ASN A 117 -4.14 -9.57 5.34
C ASN A 117 -3.41 -10.81 5.88
N ARG A 118 -4.10 -11.59 6.71
CA ARG A 118 -3.52 -12.80 7.33
C ARG A 118 -3.25 -13.92 6.31
N ASP A 119 -4.03 -13.96 5.23
CA ASP A 119 -3.85 -14.93 4.17
C ASP A 119 -2.74 -14.47 3.23
N PHE A 120 -1.52 -14.54 3.75
CA PHE A 120 -0.33 -14.17 3.02
C PHE A 120 -0.16 -15.03 1.76
N ARG A 121 -0.09 -14.36 0.63
CA ARG A 121 0.26 -14.96 -0.65
C ARG A 121 1.54 -14.30 -1.15
N PRO A 122 2.63 -15.07 -1.30
CA PRO A 122 3.88 -14.51 -1.80
C PRO A 122 3.68 -13.85 -3.16
N PRO A 123 4.23 -12.65 -3.37
CA PRO A 123 4.27 -12.07 -4.69
C PRO A 123 4.95 -13.05 -5.63
N ALA A 124 4.34 -13.27 -6.78
CA ALA A 124 4.84 -14.19 -7.80
C ALA A 124 5.00 -13.46 -9.13
N VAL A 125 6.10 -13.74 -9.81
CA VAL A 125 6.42 -13.20 -11.12
C VAL A 125 6.62 -14.34 -12.11
N TYR A 126 5.87 -14.29 -13.18
CA TYR A 126 5.96 -15.22 -14.30
C TYR A 126 6.62 -14.47 -15.45
N ASN A 127 7.79 -14.91 -15.87
CA ASN A 127 8.50 -14.35 -17.01
C ASN A 127 8.53 -15.36 -18.15
N TRP A 128 8.40 -14.88 -19.36
CA TRP A 128 8.59 -15.68 -20.55
C TRP A 128 9.21 -14.85 -21.66
N SER A 129 9.93 -15.54 -22.54
CA SER A 129 10.53 -14.93 -23.71
C SER A 129 10.57 -15.93 -24.87
N LEU A 130 10.42 -15.42 -26.07
CA LEU A 130 10.64 -16.16 -27.33
C LEU A 130 11.35 -15.23 -28.29
N GLY A 131 12.51 -15.63 -28.75
CA GLY A 131 13.33 -14.83 -29.66
C GLY A 131 13.92 -15.64 -30.79
N VAL A 132 14.14 -14.97 -31.90
CA VAL A 132 14.84 -15.48 -33.08
C VAL A 132 16.02 -14.58 -33.35
N GLN A 133 17.20 -15.17 -33.37
CA GLN A 133 18.46 -14.52 -33.73
C GLN A 133 18.88 -14.99 -35.11
N GLN A 134 19.11 -14.06 -36.03
CA GLN A 134 19.48 -14.36 -37.40
C GLN A 134 20.76 -13.62 -37.78
N ASN A 135 21.77 -14.38 -38.20
CA ASN A 135 22.93 -13.83 -38.88
C ASN A 135 22.58 -13.64 -40.39
N ILE A 136 22.47 -12.40 -40.83
CA ILE A 136 22.10 -12.04 -42.18
C ILE A 136 23.31 -11.81 -43.10
N GLY A 137 24.52 -12.10 -42.58
CA GLY A 137 25.77 -11.88 -43.28
C GLY A 137 26.33 -10.46 -43.08
N PHE A 138 27.41 -10.14 -43.79
CA PHE A 138 28.06 -8.82 -43.69
C PHE A 138 28.41 -8.35 -42.29
N GLY A 139 28.72 -9.30 -41.38
CA GLY A 139 28.97 -9.01 -39.98
C GLY A 139 27.73 -8.52 -39.20
N THR A 140 26.53 -8.77 -39.71
CA THR A 140 25.27 -8.25 -39.12
C THR A 140 24.44 -9.40 -38.55
N VAL A 141 23.99 -9.22 -37.31
CA VAL A 141 23.08 -10.12 -36.60
C VAL A 141 21.83 -9.33 -36.20
N VAL A 142 20.70 -9.87 -36.51
CA VAL A 142 19.38 -9.35 -36.08
C VAL A 142 18.81 -10.26 -35.01
N ASP A 143 18.34 -9.69 -33.93
CA ASP A 143 17.64 -10.38 -32.85
C ASP A 143 16.25 -9.78 -32.70
N ILE A 144 15.22 -10.62 -32.75
CA ILE A 144 13.83 -10.24 -32.56
C ILE A 144 13.27 -11.11 -31.45
N ALA A 145 12.84 -10.49 -30.35
CA ALA A 145 12.33 -11.22 -29.21
C ALA A 145 10.99 -10.62 -28.71
N TYR A 146 10.07 -11.51 -28.40
CA TYR A 146 8.89 -11.16 -27.61
C TYR A 146 9.18 -11.53 -26.15
N VAL A 147 8.96 -10.60 -25.25
CA VAL A 147 9.12 -10.77 -23.81
C VAL A 147 7.82 -10.46 -23.09
N GLY A 148 7.50 -11.27 -22.12
CA GLY A 148 6.33 -11.06 -21.29
C GLY A 148 6.63 -11.28 -19.81
N ASN A 149 5.88 -10.54 -19.00
CA ASN A 149 5.94 -10.63 -17.55
C ASN A 149 4.53 -10.53 -17.00
N GLN A 150 4.20 -11.39 -16.07
CA GLN A 150 2.97 -11.31 -15.30
C GLN A 150 3.28 -11.35 -13.80
N GLN A 151 2.77 -10.39 -13.07
CA GLN A 151 2.94 -10.27 -11.64
C GLN A 151 1.61 -10.55 -10.95
N ARG A 152 1.66 -11.30 -9.85
CA ARG A 152 0.49 -11.69 -9.05
C ARG A 152 0.78 -11.47 -7.58
N HIS A 153 -0.27 -11.23 -6.81
CA HIS A 153 -0.22 -11.07 -5.37
C HIS A 153 0.76 -9.96 -4.91
N LEU A 154 0.89 -8.88 -5.71
CA LEU A 154 1.66 -7.74 -5.28
C LEU A 154 0.96 -7.07 -4.10
N LEU A 155 1.77 -6.54 -3.19
CA LEU A 155 1.26 -5.80 -2.04
C LEU A 155 0.59 -4.51 -2.50
N VAL A 156 -0.62 -4.27 -2.00
CA VAL A 156 -1.36 -3.02 -2.19
C VAL A 156 -1.85 -2.51 -0.83
N SER A 157 -1.73 -1.21 -0.62
CA SER A 157 -2.25 -0.55 0.56
C SER A 157 -3.52 0.21 0.21
N ARG A 158 -4.58 0.01 1.00
CA ARG A 158 -5.85 0.73 0.87
C ARG A 158 -6.18 1.42 2.18
N ASN A 159 -6.53 2.70 2.12
CA ASN A 159 -7.05 3.42 3.28
C ASN A 159 -8.56 3.20 3.37
N LEU A 160 -8.99 2.40 4.35
CA LEU A 160 -10.41 2.11 4.58
C LEU A 160 -11.16 3.27 5.24
N ASN A 161 -10.42 4.22 5.80
CA ASN A 161 -10.98 5.37 6.50
C ASN A 161 -10.68 6.70 5.79
N ALA A 162 -10.48 6.68 4.49
CA ALA A 162 -10.32 7.89 3.71
C ALA A 162 -11.62 8.68 3.64
N VAL A 163 -11.53 10.00 3.72
CA VAL A 163 -12.65 10.89 3.42
C VAL A 163 -13.00 10.71 1.94
N ARG A 164 -14.26 10.44 1.64
CA ARG A 164 -14.71 10.27 0.27
C ARG A 164 -14.48 11.54 -0.54
N TYR A 165 -14.07 11.38 -1.78
CA TYR A 165 -13.89 12.51 -2.69
C TYR A 165 -15.17 13.35 -2.79
N GLY A 166 -15.01 14.66 -2.75
CA GLY A 166 -16.14 15.60 -2.81
C GLY A 166 -16.84 15.89 -1.48
N THR A 167 -16.63 15.10 -0.42
CA THR A 167 -17.29 15.29 0.88
C THR A 167 -17.03 16.68 1.45
N ASN A 168 -15.83 17.22 1.30
CA ASN A 168 -15.45 18.55 1.80
C ASN A 168 -16.23 19.70 1.17
N PHE A 169 -16.87 19.47 0.02
CA PHE A 169 -17.64 20.50 -0.70
C PHE A 169 -19.13 20.49 -0.36
N LEU A 170 -19.59 19.47 0.36
CA LEU A 170 -20.99 19.37 0.75
C LEU A 170 -21.32 20.45 1.81
N SER A 171 -22.52 21.01 1.75
CA SER A 171 -23.01 21.96 2.75
C SER A 171 -23.07 21.37 4.15
N THR A 172 -23.37 20.06 4.25
CA THR A 172 -23.39 19.31 5.50
C THR A 172 -22.00 19.07 6.11
N SER A 173 -20.94 19.28 5.32
CA SER A 173 -19.54 19.10 5.74
C SER A 173 -18.87 20.44 6.10
N ARG A 174 -19.67 21.48 6.33
CA ARG A 174 -19.19 22.80 6.73
C ARG A 174 -19.26 22.99 8.23
N ASP A 175 -18.28 23.72 8.75
CA ASP A 175 -18.26 24.11 10.15
C ASP A 175 -19.11 25.37 10.34
N ALA A 176 -20.31 25.19 10.92
CA ALA A 176 -21.24 26.28 11.14
C ALA A 176 -20.70 27.36 12.09
N THR A 177 -19.71 27.06 12.92
CA THR A 177 -19.09 28.03 13.84
C THR A 177 -18.17 29.02 13.12
N THR A 178 -17.83 28.74 11.86
CA THR A 178 -16.96 29.56 11.03
C THR A 178 -17.71 30.43 10.01
N PHE A 179 -19.05 30.41 10.05
CA PHE A 179 -19.90 31.26 9.20
C PHE A 179 -19.76 32.70 9.62
N THR A 180 -19.38 33.55 8.70
CA THR A 180 -19.23 34.99 8.87
C THR A 180 -19.77 35.71 7.63
N ALA A 181 -19.99 37.01 7.71
CA ALA A 181 -20.37 37.80 6.54
C ALA A 181 -19.31 37.71 5.41
N ALA A 182 -18.03 37.59 5.77
CA ALA A 182 -16.91 37.42 4.83
C ALA A 182 -16.73 35.96 4.35
N ASN A 183 -17.26 34.99 5.09
CA ASN A 183 -17.23 33.57 4.75
C ASN A 183 -18.60 32.93 4.94
N PRO A 184 -19.56 33.22 4.07
CA PRO A 184 -20.94 32.75 4.22
C PRO A 184 -21.12 31.24 4.05
N THR A 185 -20.14 30.55 3.49
CA THR A 185 -20.16 29.10 3.32
C THR A 185 -19.45 28.35 4.45
N GLY A 186 -18.74 29.05 5.32
CA GLY A 186 -17.94 28.47 6.39
C GLY A 186 -16.75 27.64 5.88
N ASN A 187 -15.89 27.25 6.78
CA ASN A 187 -14.77 26.36 6.46
C ASN A 187 -15.22 24.90 6.41
N PRO A 188 -14.56 24.04 5.63
CA PRO A 188 -14.85 22.62 5.69
C PRO A 188 -14.46 22.06 7.06
N LEU A 189 -15.22 21.08 7.53
CA LEU A 189 -14.89 20.34 8.74
C LEU A 189 -13.53 19.64 8.56
N PRO A 190 -12.71 19.54 9.62
CA PRO A 190 -11.50 18.74 9.60
C PRO A 190 -11.77 17.28 9.21
N ALA A 191 -10.81 16.65 8.55
CA ALA A 191 -10.94 15.29 8.00
C ALA A 191 -11.45 14.26 9.04
N ASN A 192 -11.01 14.37 10.28
CA ASN A 192 -11.44 13.45 11.35
C ASN A 192 -12.94 13.46 11.64
N PHE A 193 -13.64 14.54 11.30
CA PHE A 193 -15.10 14.62 11.42
C PHE A 193 -15.82 14.01 10.21
N LEU A 194 -15.14 13.91 9.08
CA LEU A 194 -15.69 13.46 7.81
C LEU A 194 -15.36 12.01 7.49
N ARG A 195 -14.49 11.39 8.28
CA ARG A 195 -14.08 10.00 8.10
C ARG A 195 -15.25 9.05 8.36
N PRO A 196 -15.38 7.96 7.57
CA PRO A 196 -16.44 6.95 7.76
C PRO A 196 -16.40 6.29 9.13
N ILE A 197 -15.21 5.99 9.63
CA ILE A 197 -14.98 5.35 10.93
C ILE A 197 -14.37 6.40 11.85
N GLN A 198 -15.21 6.95 12.70
CA GLN A 198 -14.78 7.96 13.66
C GLN A 198 -13.93 7.29 14.76
N GLY A 199 -12.96 8.04 15.25
CA GLY A 199 -12.10 7.53 16.30
C GLY A 199 -10.74 7.11 15.83
N TYR A 200 -10.62 6.96 14.54
CA TYR A 200 -9.37 6.60 13.90
C TYR A 200 -8.96 7.67 12.89
N GLY A 201 -7.67 7.82 12.70
CA GLY A 201 -7.10 8.50 11.54
C GLY A 201 -7.17 7.61 10.31
N ASP A 202 -6.06 7.37 9.68
CA ASP A 202 -5.98 6.44 8.56
C ASP A 202 -6.05 4.98 9.04
N ILE A 203 -6.88 4.20 8.36
CA ILE A 203 -6.96 2.74 8.55
C ILE A 203 -6.38 2.11 7.30
N ILE A 204 -5.11 1.77 7.36
CA ILE A 204 -4.39 1.20 6.24
C ILE A 204 -4.54 -0.32 6.26
N TYR A 205 -5.16 -0.85 5.24
CA TYR A 205 -5.25 -2.28 5.00
C TYR A 205 -4.28 -2.68 3.90
N LYS A 206 -3.31 -3.53 4.25
CA LYS A 206 -2.33 -4.10 3.32
C LYS A 206 -2.79 -5.47 2.87
N ASP A 207 -2.93 -5.63 1.56
CA ASP A 207 -3.45 -6.83 0.92
C ASP A 207 -2.52 -7.29 -0.21
N PHE A 208 -2.55 -8.58 -0.52
CA PHE A 208 -1.76 -9.20 -1.58
C PHE A 208 -2.63 -9.44 -2.82
N ALA A 209 -3.22 -8.38 -3.34
CA ALA A 209 -4.26 -8.44 -4.37
C ALA A 209 -3.91 -7.74 -5.69
N ALA A 210 -2.82 -6.96 -5.73
CA ALA A 210 -2.46 -6.25 -6.93
C ALA A 210 -1.81 -7.20 -7.96
N THR A 211 -2.00 -6.86 -9.23
CA THR A 211 -1.45 -7.60 -10.37
C THR A 211 -0.79 -6.62 -11.33
N GLY A 212 0.22 -7.10 -12.05
CA GLY A 212 0.85 -6.35 -13.12
C GLY A 212 1.05 -7.25 -14.33
N ASN A 213 1.17 -6.67 -15.51
CA ASN A 213 1.55 -7.37 -16.72
C ASN A 213 2.39 -6.45 -17.61
N TYR A 214 3.30 -7.04 -18.31
CA TYR A 214 4.11 -6.40 -19.32
C TYR A 214 4.25 -7.33 -20.53
N ASN A 215 4.14 -6.76 -21.72
CA ASN A 215 4.39 -7.46 -22.96
C ASN A 215 5.15 -6.51 -23.89
N GLY A 216 6.22 -6.99 -24.49
CA GLY A 216 7.07 -6.17 -25.33
C GLY A 216 7.69 -6.94 -26.48
N LEU A 217 7.80 -6.29 -27.62
CA LEU A 217 8.60 -6.72 -28.75
C LEU A 217 9.95 -5.98 -28.68
N GLN A 218 11.03 -6.72 -28.72
CA GLN A 218 12.39 -6.19 -28.74
C GLN A 218 13.03 -6.53 -30.08
N VAL A 219 13.63 -5.54 -30.72
CA VAL A 219 14.39 -5.72 -31.99
C VAL A 219 15.77 -5.10 -31.80
N GLN A 220 16.79 -5.90 -32.02
CA GLN A 220 18.16 -5.45 -31.91
C GLN A 220 18.93 -5.83 -33.18
N VAL A 221 19.71 -4.91 -33.69
CA VAL A 221 20.60 -5.12 -34.83
C VAL A 221 22.03 -4.81 -34.42
N ASN A 222 22.89 -5.81 -34.50
CA ASN A 222 24.32 -5.70 -34.19
C ASN A 222 25.14 -5.86 -35.46
N LYS A 223 25.91 -4.83 -35.80
CA LYS A 223 26.81 -4.86 -36.94
C LYS A 223 28.28 -4.73 -36.46
N ARG A 224 29.12 -5.65 -36.87
CA ARG A 224 30.57 -5.52 -36.71
C ARG A 224 31.15 -4.85 -37.95
N PHE A 225 31.84 -3.76 -37.73
CA PHE A 225 32.64 -3.11 -38.76
C PHE A 225 34.04 -3.72 -38.71
N SER A 226 34.53 -4.23 -39.84
CA SER A 226 35.89 -4.72 -40.03
C SER A 226 36.80 -3.62 -40.54
#